data_5262e8c03018262a67b7c49c31374b31
#
_entry.id   5262e8c03018262a67b7c49c31374b31
#
_cell.length_a   1.000
_cell.length_b   1.000
_cell.length_c   1.000
_cell.angle_alpha   90.00
_cell.angle_beta   90.00
_cell.angle_gamma   90.00
#
_symmetry.space_group_name_H-M   'P 1'
#
loop_
_entity.id
_entity.type
_entity.pdbx_description
1 polymer ?
#
loop_
_entity_poly.entity_id
_entity_poly.type
_entity_poly.pdbx_seq_one_letter_code
_entity_poly.pdbx_strand_id
1 'polypeptide(L)'
;MIQNIVENTSYSLKAKDLASGDEITRSFDVVIKPDISYVEVPYDNLKDGANYIDNGNVVLLFYAPGKEFIHINGSFVDWKKENSYLMNYDSELNRFWYEIENLDIDKLYSYQYIVDGVISIADPYSELILDSNHDSYICLTQDCGFDDLPSYPLNNKHAASVLDLERSFNWEDQNFIKPKKEELIIYELLVRDFDEGKSFRSVIERLDYIQGLGV
;
A
#
# COMPACT_ATOMS: atom_id res chain seq x y z
N MET A 1 -7.84 16.11 35.79
CA MET A 1 -6.39 16.06 35.42
C MET A 1 -6.14 14.67 34.84
N ILE A 2 -5.71 14.56 33.57
CA ILE A 2 -5.37 13.27 32.96
C ILE A 2 -4.03 12.90 33.57
N GLN A 3 -3.97 11.78 34.31
CA GLN A 3 -2.74 11.29 34.91
C GLN A 3 -2.09 10.31 33.91
N ASN A 4 -0.77 10.30 33.88
CA ASN A 4 0.14 9.41 33.12
C ASN A 4 -0.57 8.34 32.27
N ILE A 5 -0.68 8.60 30.98
CA ILE A 5 -1.19 7.63 30.01
C ILE A 5 -0.05 6.64 29.76
N VAL A 6 -0.29 5.37 30.08
CA VAL A 6 0.73 4.29 29.97
C VAL A 6 0.39 3.27 28.89
N GLU A 7 -0.76 3.43 28.24
CA GLU A 7 -1.23 2.59 27.14
C GLU A 7 -2.00 3.42 26.11
N ASN A 8 -2.14 2.92 24.88
CA ASN A 8 -2.93 3.57 23.85
C ASN A 8 -4.36 3.72 24.33
N THR A 9 -4.85 4.95 24.34
CA THR A 9 -6.14 5.26 24.96
C THR A 9 -6.96 6.18 24.08
N SER A 10 -8.22 5.82 23.84
CA SER A 10 -9.19 6.66 23.14
C SER A 10 -9.98 7.49 24.13
N TYR A 11 -10.07 8.79 23.87
CA TYR A 11 -10.84 9.74 24.64
C TYR A 11 -12.01 10.27 23.81
N SER A 12 -13.13 10.53 24.48
CA SER A 12 -14.23 11.26 23.88
C SER A 12 -14.57 12.48 24.72
N LEU A 13 -14.70 13.63 24.06
CA LEU A 13 -15.17 14.85 24.64
C LEU A 13 -16.62 15.09 24.19
N LYS A 14 -17.53 15.23 25.14
CA LYS A 14 -18.92 15.61 24.88
C LYS A 14 -19.14 17.04 25.34
N ALA A 15 -19.67 17.87 24.47
CA ALA A 15 -20.15 19.21 24.80
C ALA A 15 -21.65 19.27 24.57
N LYS A 16 -22.37 19.85 25.50
CA LYS A 16 -23.82 20.04 25.43
C LYS A 16 -24.16 21.53 25.53
N ASP A 17 -24.92 22.02 24.57
CA ASP A 17 -25.52 23.34 24.66
C ASP A 17 -26.68 23.29 25.66
N LEU A 18 -26.60 24.09 26.71
CA LEU A 18 -27.60 24.12 27.76
C LEU A 18 -28.90 24.83 27.33
N ALA A 19 -28.87 25.64 26.28
CA ALA A 19 -30.03 26.36 25.79
C ALA A 19 -30.81 25.56 24.74
N SER A 20 -30.13 24.94 23.77
CA SER A 20 -30.75 24.12 22.70
C SER A 20 -30.88 22.64 23.06
N GLY A 21 -30.04 22.16 23.98
CA GLY A 21 -29.94 20.74 24.32
C GLY A 21 -29.07 19.91 23.34
N ASP A 22 -28.51 20.54 22.31
CA ASP A 22 -27.68 19.88 21.32
C ASP A 22 -26.38 19.33 21.91
N GLU A 23 -25.97 18.14 21.45
CA GLU A 23 -24.74 17.50 21.91
C GLU A 23 -23.78 17.29 20.74
N ILE A 24 -22.52 17.63 20.95
CA ILE A 24 -21.42 17.33 20.03
C ILE A 24 -20.42 16.41 20.75
N THR A 25 -20.07 15.32 20.10
CA THR A 25 -19.00 14.41 20.56
C THR A 25 -17.82 14.49 19.62
N ARG A 26 -16.62 14.64 20.18
CA ARG A 26 -15.33 14.52 19.46
C ARG A 26 -14.50 13.44 20.14
N SER A 27 -13.96 12.54 19.35
CA SER A 27 -13.05 11.51 19.83
C SER A 27 -11.64 11.78 19.31
N PHE A 28 -10.65 11.46 20.12
CA PHE A 28 -9.23 11.48 19.74
C PHE A 28 -8.51 10.34 20.45
N ASP A 29 -7.48 9.84 19.79
CA ASP A 29 -6.64 8.76 20.30
C ASP A 29 -5.31 9.36 20.78
N VAL A 30 -4.85 8.89 21.93
CA VAL A 30 -3.48 9.11 22.41
C VAL A 30 -2.73 7.83 22.17
N VAL A 31 -1.72 7.92 21.31
CA VAL A 31 -0.86 6.79 20.96
C VAL A 31 0.45 6.96 21.72
N ILE A 32 0.86 5.89 22.39
CA ILE A 32 2.15 5.82 23.06
C ILE A 32 3.18 5.27 22.07
N LYS A 33 4.31 5.96 21.99
CA LYS A 33 5.44 5.48 21.18
C LYS A 33 5.94 4.13 21.73
N PRO A 34 5.92 3.06 20.93
CA PRO A 34 6.50 1.79 21.33
C PRO A 34 8.03 1.86 21.28
N ASP A 35 8.68 0.96 21.98
CA ASP A 35 10.11 0.72 21.82
C ASP A 35 10.35 -0.03 20.51
N ILE A 36 10.99 0.62 19.55
CA ILE A 36 11.36 0.02 18.27
C ILE A 36 12.71 -0.72 18.38
N SER A 37 12.85 -1.81 17.64
CA SER A 37 14.09 -2.53 17.54
C SER A 37 14.98 -1.92 16.45
N TYR A 38 16.25 -1.67 16.78
CA TYR A 38 17.26 -1.22 15.82
C TYR A 38 18.04 -2.45 15.34
N VAL A 39 17.66 -2.96 14.18
CA VAL A 39 18.19 -4.20 13.61
C VAL A 39 18.43 -4.00 12.12
N GLU A 40 19.60 -4.43 11.65
CA GLU A 40 19.92 -4.46 10.22
C GLU A 40 18.99 -5.43 9.48
N VAL A 41 18.60 -5.06 8.27
CA VAL A 41 17.85 -5.94 7.40
C VAL A 41 18.70 -7.13 6.98
N PRO A 42 18.23 -8.40 7.11
CA PRO A 42 19.10 -9.58 6.91
C PRO A 42 19.26 -9.98 5.43
N TYR A 43 18.91 -9.11 4.50
CA TYR A 43 18.92 -9.38 3.06
C TYR A 43 19.58 -8.26 2.28
N ASP A 44 20.35 -8.62 1.25
CA ASP A 44 21.00 -7.68 0.35
C ASP A 44 20.06 -7.29 -0.83
N ASN A 45 20.32 -6.12 -1.40
CA ASN A 45 19.69 -5.64 -2.64
C ASN A 45 18.16 -5.50 -2.60
N LEU A 46 17.57 -5.29 -1.43
CA LEU A 46 16.14 -5.00 -1.31
C LEU A 46 15.81 -3.62 -1.88
N LYS A 47 14.57 -3.48 -2.36
CA LYS A 47 13.98 -2.22 -2.83
C LYS A 47 12.96 -1.73 -1.81
N ASP A 48 12.72 -0.42 -1.80
CA ASP A 48 11.58 0.12 -1.04
C ASP A 48 10.28 -0.54 -1.52
N GLY A 49 9.38 -0.88 -0.60
CA GLY A 49 8.15 -1.63 -0.85
C GLY A 49 8.26 -3.12 -0.50
N ALA A 50 7.44 -3.94 -1.12
CA ALA A 50 7.38 -5.38 -0.88
C ALA A 50 8.48 -6.13 -1.65
N ASN A 51 9.24 -6.95 -0.95
CA ASN A 51 10.27 -7.83 -1.49
C ASN A 51 9.88 -9.28 -1.18
N TYR A 52 9.61 -10.05 -2.21
CA TYR A 52 9.25 -11.46 -2.09
C TYR A 52 10.55 -12.28 -2.01
N ILE A 53 10.81 -12.89 -0.85
CA ILE A 53 12.08 -13.55 -0.57
C ILE A 53 12.06 -15.01 -1.01
N ASP A 54 11.01 -15.73 -0.61
CA ASP A 54 10.78 -17.13 -0.92
C ASP A 54 9.28 -17.46 -0.87
N ASN A 55 8.94 -18.74 -0.87
CA ASN A 55 7.56 -19.21 -0.84
C ASN A 55 6.87 -18.84 0.50
N GLY A 56 6.26 -17.67 0.53
CA GLY A 56 5.43 -17.21 1.64
C GLY A 56 6.09 -16.19 2.56
N ASN A 57 7.34 -15.79 2.33
CA ASN A 57 8.00 -14.75 3.11
C ASN A 57 8.14 -13.45 2.30
N VAL A 58 7.74 -12.35 2.91
CA VAL A 58 7.77 -11.02 2.29
C VAL A 58 8.44 -10.03 3.24
N VAL A 59 9.49 -9.37 2.78
CA VAL A 59 10.10 -8.24 3.50
C VAL A 59 9.52 -6.93 2.99
N LEU A 60 8.89 -6.20 3.87
CA LEU A 60 8.44 -4.83 3.60
C LEU A 60 9.55 -3.86 4.04
N LEU A 61 10.00 -3.02 3.11
CA LEU A 61 11.02 -2.00 3.35
C LEU A 61 10.42 -0.62 3.09
N PHE A 62 10.47 0.28 4.07
CA PHE A 62 9.78 1.55 3.99
C PHE A 62 10.66 2.75 4.37
N TYR A 63 10.81 3.68 3.44
CA TYR A 63 11.50 4.94 3.66
C TYR A 63 10.58 6.00 4.25
N ALA A 64 10.76 6.32 5.51
CA ALA A 64 9.94 7.30 6.23
C ALA A 64 10.82 8.21 7.11
N PRO A 65 11.57 9.14 6.50
CA PRO A 65 12.49 10.00 7.25
C PRO A 65 11.73 10.90 8.24
N GLY A 66 12.29 11.00 9.46
CA GLY A 66 11.71 11.82 10.53
C GLY A 66 10.48 11.24 11.18
N LYS A 67 10.16 9.96 10.91
CA LYS A 67 9.12 9.21 11.59
C LYS A 67 9.70 8.40 12.75
N GLU A 68 8.88 8.21 13.79
CA GLU A 68 9.37 7.59 15.01
C GLU A 68 9.14 6.09 15.05
N PHE A 69 8.00 5.60 14.53
CA PHE A 69 7.67 4.18 14.47
C PHE A 69 6.60 3.91 13.41
N ILE A 70 6.56 2.68 12.93
CA ILE A 70 5.61 2.25 11.92
C ILE A 70 5.05 0.88 12.30
N HIS A 71 3.75 0.74 12.20
CA HIS A 71 3.08 -0.56 12.25
C HIS A 71 2.59 -0.96 10.86
N ILE A 72 2.53 -2.27 10.63
CA ILE A 72 1.87 -2.87 9.48
C ILE A 72 0.59 -3.50 9.98
N ASN A 73 -0.54 -3.08 9.45
CA ASN A 73 -1.84 -3.69 9.70
C ASN A 73 -2.41 -4.26 8.42
N GLY A 74 -3.07 -5.41 8.47
CA GLY A 74 -3.52 -6.07 7.25
C GLY A 74 -4.42 -7.27 7.50
N SER A 75 -4.82 -7.90 6.40
CA SER A 75 -5.69 -9.09 6.43
C SER A 75 -5.04 -10.29 7.13
N PHE A 76 -3.72 -10.37 7.17
CA PHE A 76 -2.98 -11.42 7.90
C PHE A 76 -3.11 -11.33 9.43
N VAL A 77 -3.64 -10.22 9.97
CA VAL A 77 -3.98 -10.02 11.38
C VAL A 77 -5.45 -9.61 11.56
N ASP A 78 -6.31 -9.95 10.60
CA ASP A 78 -7.74 -9.61 10.58
C ASP A 78 -8.01 -8.11 10.77
N TRP A 79 -7.10 -7.25 10.35
CA TRP A 79 -7.15 -5.80 10.52
C TRP A 79 -7.28 -5.32 11.97
N LYS A 80 -6.89 -6.16 12.93
CA LYS A 80 -6.88 -5.83 14.35
C LYS A 80 -5.64 -5.02 14.70
N LYS A 81 -5.81 -3.76 15.04
CA LYS A 81 -4.69 -2.84 15.34
C LYS A 81 -3.80 -3.34 16.48
N GLU A 82 -4.38 -4.01 17.47
CA GLU A 82 -3.66 -4.61 18.59
C GLU A 82 -2.70 -5.73 18.18
N ASN A 83 -2.95 -6.33 17.03
CA ASN A 83 -2.11 -7.40 16.47
C ASN A 83 -1.20 -6.90 15.32
N SER A 84 -1.20 -5.60 15.04
CA SER A 84 -0.36 -5.03 13.97
C SER A 84 1.12 -5.22 14.27
N TYR A 85 1.90 -5.45 13.21
CA TYR A 85 3.35 -5.69 13.33
C TYR A 85 4.09 -4.37 13.46
N LEU A 86 4.91 -4.24 14.51
CA LEU A 86 5.80 -3.11 14.69
C LEU A 86 7.07 -3.34 13.85
N MET A 87 7.40 -2.39 12.97
CA MET A 87 8.58 -2.50 12.13
C MET A 87 9.87 -2.22 12.91
N ASN A 88 10.93 -2.94 12.56
CA ASN A 88 12.29 -2.64 12.95
C ASN A 88 12.81 -1.41 12.19
N TYR A 89 13.89 -0.81 12.68
CA TYR A 89 14.58 0.28 11.99
C TYR A 89 16.05 -0.10 11.72
N ASP A 90 16.41 -0.05 10.44
CA ASP A 90 17.79 -0.19 10.01
C ASP A 90 18.43 1.19 9.91
N SER A 91 19.41 1.45 10.76
CA SER A 91 20.09 2.75 10.86
C SER A 91 21.06 3.04 9.71
N GLU A 92 21.61 2.01 9.07
CA GLU A 92 22.53 2.15 7.95
C GLU A 92 21.77 2.45 6.66
N LEU A 93 20.68 1.72 6.41
CA LEU A 93 19.81 1.96 5.27
C LEU A 93 18.87 3.18 5.47
N ASN A 94 18.68 3.62 6.72
CA ASN A 94 17.67 4.63 7.09
C ASN A 94 16.27 4.21 6.63
N ARG A 95 15.86 2.98 6.98
CA ARG A 95 14.61 2.34 6.58
C ARG A 95 13.94 1.63 7.74
N PHE A 96 12.61 1.65 7.74
CA PHE A 96 11.81 0.71 8.53
C PHE A 96 11.64 -0.57 7.73
N TRP A 97 11.66 -1.73 8.42
CA TRP A 97 11.50 -3.00 7.76
C TRP A 97 10.82 -4.04 8.65
N TYR A 98 10.15 -4.99 8.03
CA TYR A 98 9.57 -6.14 8.71
C TYR A 98 9.43 -7.31 7.76
N GLU A 99 9.74 -8.51 8.21
CA GLU A 99 9.50 -9.74 7.48
C GLU A 99 8.20 -10.38 7.94
N ILE A 100 7.26 -10.54 7.02
CA ILE A 100 6.02 -11.28 7.22
C ILE A 100 6.30 -12.69 6.70
N GLU A 101 6.20 -13.66 7.61
CA GLU A 101 6.53 -15.05 7.32
C GLU A 101 5.29 -15.92 7.14
N ASN A 102 5.44 -17.03 6.42
CA ASN A 102 4.44 -18.09 6.28
C ASN A 102 3.10 -17.62 5.70
N LEU A 103 3.11 -16.68 4.80
CA LEU A 103 1.93 -16.33 4.03
C LEU A 103 1.58 -17.47 3.06
N ASP A 104 0.30 -17.71 2.88
CA ASP A 104 -0.23 -18.67 1.90
C ASP A 104 -0.05 -18.07 0.49
N ILE A 105 0.70 -18.74 -0.37
CA ILE A 105 1.06 -18.22 -1.70
C ILE A 105 -0.15 -18.08 -2.63
N ASP A 106 -1.20 -18.88 -2.39
CA ASP A 106 -2.43 -18.89 -3.19
C ASP A 106 -3.43 -17.78 -2.75
N LYS A 107 -3.01 -16.90 -1.81
CA LYS A 107 -3.86 -15.84 -1.27
C LYS A 107 -3.32 -14.45 -1.50
N LEU A 108 -4.23 -13.55 -1.82
CA LEU A 108 -3.97 -12.12 -1.80
C LEU A 108 -4.12 -11.57 -0.37
N TYR A 109 -3.16 -10.73 0.04
CA TYR A 109 -3.21 -10.08 1.34
C TYR A 109 -3.23 -8.56 1.17
N SER A 110 -4.15 -7.90 1.86
CA SER A 110 -4.20 -6.44 1.87
C SER A 110 -3.59 -5.86 3.14
N TYR A 111 -2.89 -4.73 3.02
CA TYR A 111 -2.22 -4.08 4.16
C TYR A 111 -2.11 -2.56 4.01
N GLN A 112 -1.82 -1.92 5.14
CA GLN A 112 -1.47 -0.51 5.24
C GLN A 112 -0.34 -0.33 6.25
N TYR A 113 0.44 0.73 6.07
CA TYR A 113 1.31 1.26 7.11
C TYR A 113 0.52 2.21 8.02
N ILE A 114 0.75 2.10 9.32
CA ILE A 114 0.27 3.04 10.33
C ILE A 114 1.49 3.79 10.87
N VAL A 115 1.69 5.01 10.39
CA VAL A 115 2.85 5.85 10.69
C VAL A 115 2.57 6.67 11.95
N ASP A 116 3.48 6.61 12.92
CA ASP A 116 3.39 7.29 14.22
C ASP A 116 2.03 7.05 14.93
N GLY A 117 1.39 5.90 14.63
CA GLY A 117 0.12 5.49 15.21
C GLY A 117 -1.13 6.23 14.72
N VAL A 118 -0.98 7.23 13.85
CA VAL A 118 -2.10 8.14 13.44
C VAL A 118 -2.34 8.24 11.95
N ILE A 119 -1.33 8.02 11.11
CA ILE A 119 -1.43 8.16 9.65
C ILE A 119 -1.49 6.78 9.03
N SER A 120 -2.64 6.42 8.44
CA SER A 120 -2.77 5.17 7.67
C SER A 120 -2.56 5.47 6.20
N ILE A 121 -1.63 4.75 5.57
CA ILE A 121 -1.33 4.88 4.13
C ILE A 121 -1.10 3.51 3.51
N ALA A 122 -1.39 3.41 2.21
CA ALA A 122 -0.89 2.32 1.39
C ALA A 122 0.63 2.43 1.22
N ASP A 123 1.27 1.33 0.85
CA ASP A 123 2.66 1.35 0.45
C ASP A 123 2.82 2.18 -0.84
N PRO A 124 3.68 3.21 -0.86
CA PRO A 124 3.91 4.02 -2.06
C PRO A 124 4.48 3.25 -3.26
N TYR A 125 5.06 2.08 -3.01
CA TYR A 125 5.64 1.21 -4.04
C TYR A 125 4.76 0.01 -4.38
N SER A 126 3.52 -0.01 -3.88
CA SER A 126 2.57 -1.08 -4.16
C SER A 126 2.21 -1.14 -5.63
N GLU A 127 2.21 -2.35 -6.19
CA GLU A 127 1.81 -2.60 -7.57
C GLU A 127 0.30 -2.77 -7.74
N LEU A 128 -0.41 -3.09 -6.64
CA LEU A 128 -1.85 -3.31 -6.62
C LEU A 128 -2.44 -2.63 -5.38
N ILE A 129 -3.48 -1.82 -5.61
CA ILE A 129 -4.13 -0.98 -4.60
C ILE A 129 -5.63 -1.26 -4.57
N LEU A 130 -6.18 -1.33 -3.37
CA LEU A 130 -7.61 -1.28 -3.10
C LEU A 130 -7.99 0.15 -2.70
N ASP A 131 -9.00 0.72 -3.34
CA ASP A 131 -9.52 2.05 -3.04
C ASP A 131 -11.05 2.03 -2.94
N SER A 132 -11.57 2.20 -1.75
CA SER A 132 -13.03 2.17 -1.49
C SER A 132 -13.84 3.19 -2.30
N ASN A 133 -13.20 4.26 -2.78
CA ASN A 133 -13.89 5.30 -3.55
C ASN A 133 -13.91 5.01 -5.05
N HIS A 134 -12.97 4.22 -5.56
CA HIS A 134 -12.76 4.04 -7.00
C HIS A 134 -12.90 2.58 -7.47
N ASP A 135 -12.72 1.58 -6.60
CA ASP A 135 -12.78 0.16 -6.99
C ASP A 135 -14.11 -0.22 -7.64
N SER A 136 -15.22 0.37 -7.20
CA SER A 136 -16.53 0.15 -7.78
C SER A 136 -16.66 0.58 -9.24
N TYR A 137 -15.72 1.39 -9.75
CA TYR A 137 -15.71 1.86 -11.14
C TYR A 137 -14.78 1.03 -12.04
N ILE A 138 -13.92 0.18 -11.48
CA ILE A 138 -12.93 -0.60 -12.24
C ILE A 138 -13.62 -1.62 -13.16
N CYS A 139 -14.73 -2.21 -12.71
CA CYS A 139 -15.44 -3.30 -13.39
C CYS A 139 -16.80 -2.87 -13.95
N LEU A 140 -16.90 -1.72 -14.58
CA LEU A 140 -18.12 -1.31 -15.29
C LEU A 140 -18.36 -2.09 -16.59
N THR A 141 -17.35 -2.82 -17.08
CA THR A 141 -17.44 -3.67 -18.27
C THR A 141 -17.11 -5.11 -17.88
N GLN A 142 -17.76 -6.08 -18.52
CA GLN A 142 -17.42 -7.49 -18.33
C GLN A 142 -15.97 -7.73 -18.71
N ASP A 143 -15.26 -8.55 -17.90
CA ASP A 143 -13.89 -8.98 -18.16
C ASP A 143 -12.80 -7.95 -17.82
N CYS A 144 -12.85 -7.38 -16.60
CA CYS A 144 -11.84 -6.44 -16.11
C CYS A 144 -10.60 -7.12 -15.53
N GLY A 145 -10.58 -8.44 -15.37
CA GLY A 145 -9.44 -9.19 -14.86
C GLY A 145 -9.12 -8.97 -13.38
N PHE A 146 -10.07 -8.45 -12.61
CA PHE A 146 -9.92 -8.15 -11.18
C PHE A 146 -10.95 -8.88 -10.30
N ASP A 147 -11.48 -9.99 -10.79
CA ASP A 147 -12.54 -10.75 -10.10
C ASP A 147 -12.08 -11.35 -8.76
N ASP A 148 -10.77 -11.55 -8.59
CA ASP A 148 -10.16 -12.15 -7.41
C ASP A 148 -9.59 -11.12 -6.41
N LEU A 149 -9.82 -9.83 -6.59
CA LEU A 149 -9.35 -8.83 -5.65
C LEU A 149 -9.98 -9.03 -4.27
N PRO A 150 -9.19 -8.94 -3.19
CA PRO A 150 -9.75 -8.98 -1.85
C PRO A 150 -10.69 -7.78 -1.64
N SER A 151 -11.76 -8.01 -0.88
CA SER A 151 -12.66 -6.92 -0.52
C SER A 151 -11.92 -5.83 0.25
N TYR A 152 -12.27 -4.57 -0.02
CA TYR A 152 -11.74 -3.45 0.75
C TYR A 152 -12.06 -3.64 2.24
N PRO A 153 -11.07 -3.46 3.13
CA PRO A 153 -11.23 -3.75 4.56
C PRO A 153 -12.27 -2.83 5.22
N LEU A 154 -13.21 -3.44 5.95
CA LEU A 154 -14.25 -2.71 6.68
C LEU A 154 -13.63 -1.76 7.71
N ASN A 155 -14.23 -0.58 7.85
CA ASN A 155 -13.83 0.47 8.80
C ASN A 155 -12.44 1.08 8.55
N ASN A 156 -11.78 0.78 7.46
CA ASN A 156 -10.54 1.45 7.07
C ASN A 156 -10.83 2.72 6.28
N LYS A 157 -9.82 3.59 6.26
CA LYS A 157 -9.79 4.81 5.45
C LYS A 157 -8.53 4.75 4.58
N HIS A 158 -8.57 5.45 3.45
CA HIS A 158 -7.47 5.51 2.50
C HIS A 158 -7.22 4.19 1.75
N ALA A 159 -6.42 4.24 0.72
CA ALA A 159 -6.06 3.07 -0.07
C ALA A 159 -5.32 2.02 0.76
N ALA A 160 -5.48 0.74 0.39
CA ALA A 160 -4.72 -0.36 0.96
C ALA A 160 -3.92 -1.07 -0.13
N SER A 161 -2.70 -1.45 0.17
CA SER A 161 -1.83 -2.22 -0.72
C SER A 161 -2.21 -3.68 -0.73
N VAL A 162 -1.92 -4.37 -1.83
CA VAL A 162 -2.12 -5.81 -1.94
C VAL A 162 -0.79 -6.51 -2.20
N LEU A 163 -0.53 -7.58 -1.45
CA LEU A 163 0.52 -8.55 -1.73
C LEU A 163 -0.08 -9.67 -2.57
N ASP A 164 0.59 -9.98 -3.67
CA ASP A 164 0.30 -11.09 -4.56
C ASP A 164 1.58 -11.92 -4.72
N LEU A 165 1.65 -13.05 -4.01
CA LEU A 165 2.85 -13.87 -3.94
C LEU A 165 3.02 -14.76 -5.18
N GLU A 166 1.94 -15.04 -5.91
CA GLU A 166 2.00 -15.81 -7.16
C GLU A 166 2.36 -14.97 -8.38
N ARG A 167 2.35 -13.63 -8.23
CA ARG A 167 2.53 -12.73 -9.34
C ARG A 167 3.92 -12.87 -9.97
N SER A 168 3.99 -13.62 -11.04
CA SER A 168 5.15 -13.70 -11.90
C SER A 168 4.80 -13.21 -13.30
N PHE A 169 5.67 -12.41 -13.88
CA PHE A 169 5.55 -12.00 -15.26
C PHE A 169 6.79 -12.45 -16.03
N ASN A 170 6.59 -13.27 -17.04
CA ASN A 170 7.70 -13.72 -17.90
C ASN A 170 7.97 -12.66 -18.97
N TRP A 171 9.01 -11.86 -18.77
CA TRP A 171 9.45 -10.86 -19.73
C TRP A 171 10.08 -11.53 -20.94
N GLU A 172 9.55 -11.22 -22.13
CA GLU A 172 10.07 -11.75 -23.42
C GLU A 172 11.05 -10.78 -24.10
N ASP A 173 11.34 -9.65 -23.44
CA ASP A 173 12.16 -8.55 -23.97
C ASP A 173 13.63 -8.58 -23.53
N GLN A 174 14.16 -9.73 -23.13
CA GLN A 174 15.53 -9.92 -22.61
C GLN A 174 16.62 -9.38 -23.54
N ASN A 175 16.35 -9.27 -24.84
CA ASN A 175 17.27 -8.74 -25.84
C ASN A 175 16.98 -7.29 -26.24
N PHE A 176 16.05 -6.60 -25.55
CA PHE A 176 15.72 -5.22 -25.87
C PHE A 176 16.89 -4.29 -25.55
N ILE A 177 17.38 -3.60 -26.56
CA ILE A 177 18.44 -2.58 -26.41
C ILE A 177 17.77 -1.22 -26.28
N LYS A 178 17.88 -0.63 -25.10
CA LYS A 178 17.32 0.68 -24.79
C LYS A 178 17.96 1.76 -25.72
N PRO A 179 17.15 2.58 -26.41
CA PRO A 179 17.67 3.67 -27.22
C PRO A 179 18.40 4.69 -26.34
N LYS A 180 19.33 5.44 -26.94
CA LYS A 180 20.00 6.55 -26.24
C LYS A 180 19.01 7.65 -25.93
N LYS A 181 19.29 8.42 -24.86
CA LYS A 181 18.42 9.50 -24.41
C LYS A 181 18.14 10.52 -25.51
N GLU A 182 19.13 10.81 -26.34
CA GLU A 182 19.07 11.77 -27.45
C GLU A 182 18.27 11.26 -28.65
N GLU A 183 17.97 9.96 -28.68
CA GLU A 183 17.24 9.30 -29.77
C GLU A 183 15.79 8.97 -29.38
N LEU A 184 15.39 9.35 -28.16
CA LEU A 184 14.03 9.08 -27.65
C LEU A 184 13.00 9.96 -28.36
N ILE A 185 11.95 9.32 -28.87
CA ILE A 185 10.69 9.98 -29.24
C ILE A 185 9.66 9.53 -28.21
N ILE A 186 9.07 10.47 -27.50
CA ILE A 186 8.17 10.19 -26.38
C ILE A 186 6.74 10.50 -26.78
N TYR A 187 5.87 9.50 -26.66
CA TYR A 187 4.43 9.65 -26.84
C TYR A 187 3.75 9.45 -25.47
N GLU A 188 3.14 10.50 -24.96
CA GLU A 188 2.39 10.44 -23.70
C GLU A 188 0.92 10.19 -24.01
N LEU A 189 0.34 9.19 -23.36
CA LEU A 189 -1.08 8.88 -23.48
C LEU A 189 -1.71 8.62 -22.11
N LEU A 190 -2.99 8.94 -21.99
CA LEU A 190 -3.80 8.57 -20.85
C LEU A 190 -4.66 7.37 -21.27
N VAL A 191 -4.39 6.20 -20.70
CA VAL A 191 -5.04 4.92 -21.06
C VAL A 191 -6.57 5.03 -21.05
N ARG A 192 -7.14 5.69 -20.04
CA ARG A 192 -8.57 5.90 -19.90
C ARG A 192 -9.19 6.65 -21.09
N ASP A 193 -8.46 7.54 -21.73
CA ASP A 193 -8.97 8.46 -22.74
C ASP A 193 -8.42 8.16 -24.15
N PHE A 194 -7.52 7.16 -24.26
CA PHE A 194 -6.85 6.82 -25.51
C PHE A 194 -7.75 6.09 -26.52
N ASP A 195 -8.55 5.16 -26.04
CA ASP A 195 -9.43 4.32 -26.86
C ASP A 195 -10.74 4.03 -26.12
N GLU A 196 -11.79 3.64 -26.83
CA GLU A 196 -13.10 3.30 -26.24
C GLU A 196 -13.01 2.15 -25.23
N GLY A 197 -12.03 1.24 -25.38
CA GLY A 197 -11.80 0.13 -24.47
C GLY A 197 -11.24 0.54 -23.10
N LYS A 198 -10.69 1.75 -22.97
CA LYS A 198 -10.23 2.36 -21.70
C LYS A 198 -9.34 1.46 -20.86
N SER A 199 -8.54 0.59 -21.48
CA SER A 199 -7.75 -0.44 -20.82
C SER A 199 -6.37 -0.56 -21.44
N PHE A 200 -5.41 -1.13 -20.69
CA PHE A 200 -4.11 -1.45 -21.27
C PHE A 200 -4.22 -2.43 -22.45
N ARG A 201 -5.19 -3.33 -22.43
CA ARG A 201 -5.43 -4.26 -23.54
C ARG A 201 -5.79 -3.51 -24.83
N SER A 202 -6.67 -2.52 -24.75
CA SER A 202 -7.01 -1.71 -25.93
C SER A 202 -5.82 -0.87 -26.44
N VAL A 203 -4.92 -0.44 -25.54
CA VAL A 203 -3.67 0.20 -25.95
C VAL A 203 -2.75 -0.80 -26.66
N ILE A 204 -2.63 -2.02 -26.16
CA ILE A 204 -1.85 -3.10 -26.80
C ILE A 204 -2.35 -3.37 -28.23
N GLU A 205 -3.64 -3.42 -28.44
CA GLU A 205 -4.25 -3.59 -29.76
C GLU A 205 -3.95 -2.44 -30.73
N ARG A 206 -3.50 -1.29 -30.22
CA ARG A 206 -3.12 -0.09 -30.99
C ARG A 206 -1.61 0.14 -31.08
N LEU A 207 -0.77 -0.81 -30.63
CA LEU A 207 0.68 -0.63 -30.65
C LEU A 207 1.23 -0.44 -32.06
N ASP A 208 0.68 -1.09 -33.08
CA ASP A 208 1.08 -0.90 -34.47
C ASP A 208 0.85 0.54 -34.95
N TYR A 209 -0.25 1.16 -34.49
CA TYR A 209 -0.51 2.57 -34.77
C TYR A 209 0.52 3.46 -34.09
N ILE A 210 0.82 3.21 -32.80
CA ILE A 210 1.80 4.00 -32.03
C ILE A 210 3.19 3.82 -32.67
N GLN A 211 3.58 2.62 -33.01
CA GLN A 211 4.85 2.33 -33.70
C GLN A 211 4.91 3.07 -35.07
N GLY A 212 3.79 3.14 -35.78
CA GLY A 212 3.68 3.87 -37.05
C GLY A 212 3.90 5.37 -36.94
N LEU A 213 3.78 5.95 -35.73
CA LEU A 213 4.12 7.33 -35.42
C LEU A 213 5.63 7.54 -35.27
N GLY A 214 6.43 6.49 -35.19
CA GLY A 214 7.88 6.52 -35.04
C GLY A 214 8.35 6.67 -33.58
N VAL A 215 7.52 6.30 -32.62
CA VAL A 215 7.85 6.26 -31.18
C VAL A 215 8.30 4.87 -30.77
#